data_2a76190ae48a361c7b3b26ddbe5b3111
#
_entry.id   2a76190ae48a361c7b3b26ddbe5b3111
#
_cell.length_a   1.000
_cell.length_b   1.000
_cell.length_c   1.000
_cell.angle_alpha   90.00
_cell.angle_beta   90.00
_cell.angle_gamma   90.00
#
_symmetry.space_group_name_H-M   'P 1'
#
loop_
_entity.id
_entity.type
_entity.pdbx_description
1 polymer ?
#
loop_
_entity_poly.entity_id
_entity_poly.type
_entity_poly.pdbx_seq_one_letter_code
_entity_poly.pdbx_strand_id
1 'polypeptide(L)'
;MNLAVYDMAGKKVGTYEIDPAELAPAVNKQLLHDAVVMYQANVRQGTQKTKTRGEVAGSTKKLYRQKGTGNARAGARRSGTRRGGGHIFAKRPRDFGWRMPRKSLQAATRMALAARLADDEVKLVDGVSLAAPKTAAMAKLIKALGLAEKTVLFAPEKHDGNLWKSARNIEGVSVAPVAELNAWAILRPRAIVMTKAAIDAFRATAAAAAKSATPKAAKKSAPKRARAGKEK
;
A
#
# COMPACT_ATOMS: atom_id res chain seq x y z
N MET A 1 14.88 20.99 -9.27
CA MET A 1 13.79 21.48 -8.42
C MET A 1 14.36 21.85 -7.06
N ASN A 2 14.01 23.05 -6.53
CA ASN A 2 14.55 23.55 -5.27
C ASN A 2 13.50 23.49 -4.19
N LEU A 3 13.67 22.62 -3.20
CA LEU A 3 12.77 22.46 -2.06
C LEU A 3 13.22 23.33 -0.90
N ALA A 4 12.29 24.03 -0.27
CA ALA A 4 12.58 24.79 0.94
C ALA A 4 12.78 23.85 2.15
N VAL A 5 13.86 24.04 2.88
CA VAL A 5 14.14 23.33 4.13
C VAL A 5 13.70 24.21 5.31
N TYR A 6 12.91 23.63 6.21
CA TYR A 6 12.34 24.31 7.38
C TYR A 6 12.98 23.81 8.68
N ASP A 7 13.02 24.64 9.67
CA ASP A 7 13.34 24.28 11.06
C ASP A 7 12.08 23.81 11.82
N MET A 8 12.24 23.29 13.01
CA MET A 8 11.12 22.91 13.91
C MET A 8 10.18 24.09 14.23
N ALA A 9 10.66 25.33 14.14
CA ALA A 9 9.84 26.53 14.29
C ALA A 9 9.06 26.91 13.01
N GLY A 10 9.22 26.18 11.89
CA GLY A 10 8.62 26.51 10.61
C GLY A 10 9.31 27.63 9.83
N LYS A 11 10.49 28.07 10.29
CA LYS A 11 11.30 29.05 9.57
C LYS A 11 12.09 28.37 8.44
N LYS A 12 12.21 29.05 7.31
CA LYS A 12 13.02 28.58 6.18
C LYS A 12 14.49 28.77 6.50
N VAL A 13 15.26 27.68 6.55
CA VAL A 13 16.69 27.67 6.89
C VAL A 13 17.56 27.58 5.63
N GLY A 14 17.08 26.91 4.58
CA GLY A 14 17.84 26.70 3.36
C GLY A 14 17.02 26.17 2.21
N THR A 15 17.70 25.72 1.18
CA THR A 15 17.14 25.06 0.00
C THR A 15 17.86 23.75 -0.23
N TYR A 16 17.14 22.74 -0.70
CA TYR A 16 17.66 21.43 -1.06
C TYR A 16 17.35 21.16 -2.54
N GLU A 17 18.38 20.86 -3.32
CA GLU A 17 18.23 20.58 -4.74
C GLU A 17 18.00 19.09 -4.97
N ILE A 18 16.93 18.78 -5.68
CA ILE A 18 16.60 17.42 -6.11
C ILE A 18 16.00 17.43 -7.50
N ASP A 19 16.39 16.45 -8.30
CA ASP A 19 15.73 16.19 -9.59
C ASP A 19 14.80 14.98 -9.43
N PRO A 20 13.47 15.12 -9.57
CA PRO A 20 12.53 14.01 -9.56
C PRO A 20 12.87 12.91 -10.57
N ALA A 21 13.52 13.26 -11.70
CA ALA A 21 13.94 12.32 -12.72
C ALA A 21 15.02 11.33 -12.23
N GLU A 22 15.83 11.71 -11.22
CA GLU A 22 16.79 10.79 -10.59
C GLU A 22 16.09 9.62 -9.88
N LEU A 23 14.91 9.86 -9.31
CA LEU A 23 14.13 8.84 -8.63
C LEU A 23 13.36 7.97 -9.62
N ALA A 24 12.72 8.61 -10.61
CA ALA A 24 11.99 7.91 -11.65
C ALA A 24 11.89 8.78 -12.92
N PRO A 25 12.42 8.33 -14.07
CA PRO A 25 12.41 9.10 -15.31
C PRO A 25 10.99 9.27 -15.88
N ALA A 26 10.07 8.41 -15.53
CA ALA A 26 8.66 8.49 -15.93
C ALA A 26 7.76 7.85 -14.87
N VAL A 27 6.55 8.42 -14.70
CA VAL A 27 5.54 7.92 -13.78
C VAL A 27 4.58 7.00 -14.51
N ASN A 28 4.59 5.70 -14.18
CA ASN A 28 3.63 4.73 -14.71
C ASN A 28 2.42 4.65 -13.78
N LYS A 29 1.31 5.26 -14.20
CA LYS A 29 0.05 5.30 -13.44
C LYS A 29 -0.54 3.93 -13.17
N GLN A 30 -0.45 2.98 -14.13
CA GLN A 30 -0.95 1.63 -13.96
C GLN A 30 -0.19 0.87 -12.88
N LEU A 31 1.14 0.95 -12.87
CA LEU A 31 1.95 0.31 -11.83
C LEU A 31 1.66 0.86 -10.44
N LEU A 32 1.45 2.17 -10.31
CA LEU A 32 1.06 2.80 -9.05
C LEU A 32 -0.32 2.32 -8.59
N HIS A 33 -1.29 2.26 -9.51
CA HIS A 33 -2.64 1.75 -9.23
C HIS A 33 -2.58 0.31 -8.72
N ASP A 34 -1.89 -0.58 -9.43
CA ASP A 34 -1.78 -1.99 -9.07
C ASP A 34 -1.11 -2.17 -7.71
N ALA A 35 -0.06 -1.40 -7.40
CA ALA A 35 0.59 -1.42 -6.10
C ALA A 35 -0.36 -0.98 -4.98
N VAL A 36 -1.12 0.10 -5.16
CA VAL A 36 -2.10 0.58 -4.17
C VAL A 36 -3.21 -0.45 -3.96
N VAL A 37 -3.78 -1.02 -5.03
CA VAL A 37 -4.81 -2.06 -4.96
C VAL A 37 -4.29 -3.30 -4.23
N MET A 38 -3.04 -3.71 -4.49
CA MET A 38 -2.39 -4.81 -3.77
C MET A 38 -2.33 -4.54 -2.27
N TYR A 39 -1.83 -3.38 -1.85
CA TYR A 39 -1.74 -3.04 -0.42
C TYR A 39 -3.12 -3.01 0.24
N GLN A 40 -4.13 -2.42 -0.41
CA GLN A 40 -5.50 -2.38 0.10
C GLN A 40 -6.15 -3.77 0.17
N ALA A 41 -5.90 -4.63 -0.82
CA ALA A 41 -6.40 -6.01 -0.82
C ALA A 41 -5.78 -6.84 0.30
N ASN A 42 -4.47 -6.67 0.57
CA ASN A 42 -3.74 -7.40 1.62
C ASN A 42 -4.18 -7.02 3.05
N VAL A 43 -4.81 -5.86 3.25
CA VAL A 43 -5.39 -5.46 4.55
C VAL A 43 -6.74 -6.13 4.81
N ARG A 44 -7.42 -6.66 3.75
CA ARG A 44 -8.74 -7.28 3.90
C ARG A 44 -8.62 -8.62 4.62
N GLN A 45 -9.35 -8.77 5.71
CA GLN A 45 -9.33 -9.98 6.54
C GLN A 45 -10.01 -11.20 5.87
N GLY A 46 -11.09 -11.00 5.12
CA GLY A 46 -11.74 -12.03 4.32
C GLY A 46 -12.46 -13.15 5.10
N THR A 47 -12.74 -12.96 6.38
CA THR A 47 -13.31 -13.99 7.27
C THR A 47 -14.82 -14.15 7.19
N GLN A 48 -15.50 -13.33 6.37
CA GLN A 48 -16.96 -13.38 6.27
C GLN A 48 -17.46 -14.74 5.77
N LYS A 49 -18.41 -15.33 6.52
CA LYS A 49 -19.06 -16.59 6.20
C LYS A 49 -20.58 -16.48 6.36
N THR A 50 -21.34 -17.13 5.48
CA THR A 50 -22.77 -17.34 5.63
C THR A 50 -23.10 -18.82 5.47
N LYS A 51 -24.16 -19.28 6.12
CA LYS A 51 -24.53 -20.70 6.07
C LYS A 51 -25.17 -21.06 4.74
N THR A 52 -24.65 -22.10 4.10
CA THR A 52 -25.28 -22.75 2.96
C THR A 52 -26.49 -23.56 3.39
N ARG A 53 -27.34 -24.00 2.47
CA ARG A 53 -28.47 -24.89 2.78
C ARG A 53 -28.04 -26.20 3.46
N GLY A 54 -26.80 -26.64 3.28
CA GLY A 54 -26.24 -27.83 3.95
C GLY A 54 -25.89 -27.60 5.41
N GLU A 55 -25.52 -26.35 5.76
CA GLU A 55 -25.04 -25.95 7.10
C GLU A 55 -26.17 -25.44 8.02
N VAL A 56 -27.35 -25.11 7.44
CA VAL A 56 -28.51 -24.69 8.24
C VAL A 56 -29.15 -25.92 8.89
N ALA A 57 -29.51 -25.82 10.18
CA ALA A 57 -30.25 -26.84 10.88
C ALA A 57 -31.63 -27.06 10.24
N GLY A 58 -32.06 -28.30 10.17
CA GLY A 58 -33.36 -28.66 9.62
C GLY A 58 -33.34 -29.92 8.76
N SER A 59 -34.52 -30.41 8.40
CA SER A 59 -34.68 -31.63 7.61
C SER A 59 -34.30 -31.43 6.15
N THR A 60 -33.64 -32.45 5.58
CA THR A 60 -33.36 -32.56 4.14
C THR A 60 -34.51 -33.16 3.36
N LYS A 61 -35.48 -33.76 4.07
CA LYS A 61 -36.65 -34.45 3.50
C LYS A 61 -37.51 -33.46 2.72
N LYS A 62 -38.06 -33.91 1.57
CA LYS A 62 -39.07 -33.18 0.83
C LYS A 62 -40.30 -32.93 1.73
N LEU A 63 -40.83 -31.71 1.76
CA LEU A 63 -41.89 -31.30 2.67
C LEU A 63 -43.19 -32.06 2.45
N TYR A 64 -43.56 -32.29 1.20
CA TYR A 64 -44.74 -33.04 0.80
C TYR A 64 -44.57 -33.62 -0.62
N ARG A 65 -45.48 -34.53 -1.00
CA ARG A 65 -45.48 -35.16 -2.32
C ARG A 65 -45.63 -34.16 -3.45
N GLN A 66 -45.16 -34.53 -4.64
CA GLN A 66 -45.01 -33.61 -5.81
C GLN A 66 -46.33 -33.07 -6.35
N LYS A 67 -47.43 -33.86 -6.27
CA LYS A 67 -48.78 -33.55 -6.73
C LYS A 67 -49.84 -34.04 -5.71
N GLY A 68 -51.06 -33.51 -5.79
CA GLY A 68 -52.20 -33.97 -5.00
C GLY A 68 -52.26 -33.35 -3.57
N THR A 69 -51.63 -32.20 -3.33
CA THR A 69 -51.68 -31.47 -2.04
C THR A 69 -52.37 -30.11 -2.16
N GLY A 70 -52.73 -29.66 -3.37
CA GLY A 70 -53.26 -28.32 -3.62
C GLY A 70 -52.27 -27.17 -3.42
N ASN A 71 -51.07 -27.44 -2.89
CA ASN A 71 -50.05 -26.47 -2.64
C ASN A 71 -49.01 -26.38 -3.76
N ALA A 72 -48.32 -25.23 -3.84
CA ALA A 72 -47.17 -25.08 -4.73
C ALA A 72 -46.09 -26.12 -4.43
N ARG A 73 -45.41 -26.61 -5.45
CA ARG A 73 -44.34 -27.64 -5.31
C ARG A 73 -43.23 -27.11 -4.40
N ALA A 74 -42.75 -27.95 -3.49
CA ALA A 74 -41.68 -27.61 -2.59
C ALA A 74 -40.67 -28.75 -2.38
N GLY A 75 -39.41 -28.41 -2.27
CA GLY A 75 -38.33 -29.31 -1.88
C GLY A 75 -38.15 -29.37 -0.36
N ALA A 76 -36.91 -29.36 0.10
CA ALA A 76 -36.57 -29.38 1.52
C ALA A 76 -36.81 -28.03 2.23
N ARG A 77 -37.06 -28.05 3.53
CA ARG A 77 -37.34 -26.86 4.35
C ARG A 77 -36.19 -25.86 4.36
N ARG A 78 -34.95 -26.33 4.31
CA ARG A 78 -33.75 -25.49 4.35
C ARG A 78 -33.28 -24.96 2.99
N SER A 79 -34.12 -25.06 1.94
CA SER A 79 -33.85 -24.43 0.65
C SER A 79 -33.74 -22.91 0.79
N GLY A 80 -32.83 -22.27 0.02
CA GLY A 80 -32.64 -20.82 0.05
C GLY A 80 -33.85 -19.98 -0.39
N THR A 81 -34.83 -20.60 -1.07
CA THR A 81 -36.10 -19.97 -1.46
C THR A 81 -37.11 -19.87 -0.30
N ARG A 82 -36.84 -20.50 0.83
CA ARG A 82 -37.72 -20.54 1.97
C ARG A 82 -37.21 -19.69 3.14
N ARG A 83 -38.17 -19.16 3.92
CA ARG A 83 -37.85 -18.44 5.16
C ARG A 83 -37.13 -19.37 6.15
N GLY A 84 -35.98 -18.92 6.67
CA GLY A 84 -35.11 -19.74 7.52
C GLY A 84 -34.26 -20.76 6.78
N GLY A 85 -34.25 -20.74 5.45
CA GLY A 85 -33.33 -21.54 4.62
C GLY A 85 -31.92 -20.93 4.53
N GLY A 86 -30.98 -21.72 3.98
CA GLY A 86 -29.60 -21.29 3.78
C GLY A 86 -29.43 -20.41 2.56
N HIS A 87 -28.35 -19.66 2.49
CA HIS A 87 -28.01 -18.87 1.31
C HIS A 87 -27.67 -19.76 0.12
N ILE A 88 -28.17 -19.41 -1.08
CA ILE A 88 -27.88 -20.13 -2.33
C ILE A 88 -26.40 -19.96 -2.69
N PHE A 89 -25.92 -18.73 -2.74
CA PHE A 89 -24.51 -18.36 -2.93
C PHE A 89 -23.92 -17.84 -1.61
N ALA A 90 -23.69 -18.76 -0.69
CA ALA A 90 -23.16 -18.44 0.61
C ALA A 90 -21.73 -17.93 0.51
N LYS A 91 -21.43 -16.85 1.24
CA LYS A 91 -20.07 -16.34 1.38
C LYS A 91 -19.21 -17.38 2.10
N ARG A 92 -18.00 -17.60 1.61
CA ARG A 92 -16.98 -18.44 2.23
C ARG A 92 -15.75 -17.59 2.56
N PRO A 93 -15.09 -17.85 3.68
CA PRO A 93 -13.82 -17.21 3.98
C PRO A 93 -12.84 -17.42 2.81
N ARG A 94 -12.17 -16.35 2.40
CA ARG A 94 -11.14 -16.42 1.35
C ARG A 94 -10.05 -15.39 1.61
N ASP A 95 -8.86 -15.69 1.20
CA ASP A 95 -7.76 -14.72 1.12
C ASP A 95 -7.97 -13.80 -0.10
N PHE A 96 -7.83 -12.50 0.11
CA PHE A 96 -7.85 -11.48 -0.93
C PHE A 96 -6.44 -11.00 -1.29
N GLY A 97 -5.43 -11.46 -0.54
CA GLY A 97 -4.05 -11.05 -0.70
C GLY A 97 -3.44 -11.54 -2.02
N TRP A 98 -2.59 -10.72 -2.58
CA TRP A 98 -1.76 -11.08 -3.73
C TRP A 98 -0.43 -10.33 -3.67
N ARG A 99 0.53 -10.71 -4.49
CA ARG A 99 1.90 -10.21 -4.44
C ARG A 99 2.36 -9.69 -5.79
N MET A 100 3.13 -8.61 -5.74
CA MET A 100 3.88 -8.09 -6.87
C MET A 100 5.38 -8.38 -6.71
N PRO A 101 6.14 -8.45 -7.82
CA PRO A 101 7.59 -8.55 -7.76
C PRO A 101 8.23 -7.41 -6.97
N ARG A 102 9.26 -7.69 -6.17
CA ARG A 102 9.96 -6.67 -5.35
C ARG A 102 10.45 -5.47 -6.17
N LYS A 103 11.00 -5.72 -7.36
CA LYS A 103 11.48 -4.65 -8.25
C LYS A 103 10.36 -3.71 -8.68
N SER A 104 9.16 -4.24 -8.95
CA SER A 104 7.97 -3.45 -9.30
C SER A 104 7.50 -2.59 -8.12
N LEU A 105 7.51 -3.13 -6.89
CA LEU A 105 7.16 -2.37 -5.68
C LEU A 105 8.16 -1.25 -5.40
N GLN A 106 9.45 -1.52 -5.50
CA GLN A 106 10.51 -0.51 -5.37
C GLN A 106 10.38 0.59 -6.42
N ALA A 107 10.09 0.23 -7.68
CA ALA A 107 9.85 1.19 -8.74
C ALA A 107 8.59 2.03 -8.44
N ALA A 108 7.50 1.42 -8.00
CA ALA A 108 6.27 2.11 -7.61
C ALA A 108 6.52 3.10 -6.46
N THR A 109 7.29 2.72 -5.43
CA THR A 109 7.62 3.63 -4.32
C THR A 109 8.42 4.84 -4.79
N ARG A 110 9.42 4.64 -5.67
CA ARG A 110 10.21 5.75 -6.25
C ARG A 110 9.35 6.67 -7.12
N MET A 111 8.49 6.09 -7.97
CA MET A 111 7.57 6.86 -8.82
C MET A 111 6.55 7.65 -8.00
N ALA A 112 6.06 7.08 -6.88
CA ALA A 112 5.14 7.76 -5.98
C ALA A 112 5.78 9.00 -5.35
N LEU A 113 7.02 8.90 -4.87
CA LEU A 113 7.73 10.04 -4.30
C LEU A 113 8.09 11.07 -5.39
N ALA A 114 8.53 10.64 -6.57
CA ALA A 114 8.82 11.54 -7.69
C ALA A 114 7.57 12.34 -8.11
N ALA A 115 6.40 11.71 -8.16
CA ALA A 115 5.14 12.39 -8.47
C ALA A 115 4.79 13.44 -7.40
N ARG A 116 4.93 13.09 -6.10
CA ARG A 116 4.67 14.03 -4.98
C ARG A 116 5.64 15.21 -4.96
N LEU A 117 6.89 14.99 -5.36
CA LEU A 117 7.86 16.06 -5.54
C LEU A 117 7.45 17.00 -6.68
N ALA A 118 7.06 16.45 -7.82
CA ALA A 118 6.62 17.24 -8.98
C ALA A 118 5.36 18.08 -8.69
N ASP A 119 4.50 17.61 -7.78
CA ASP A 119 3.26 18.29 -7.35
C ASP A 119 3.49 19.27 -6.17
N ASP A 120 4.75 19.53 -5.73
CA ASP A 120 5.12 20.38 -4.57
C ASP A 120 4.45 19.99 -3.24
N GLU A 121 4.11 18.71 -3.06
CA GLU A 121 3.44 18.20 -1.86
C GLU A 121 4.42 17.68 -0.79
N VAL A 122 5.71 17.81 -1.03
CA VAL A 122 6.78 17.39 -0.13
C VAL A 122 7.42 18.60 0.54
N LYS A 123 7.48 18.61 1.87
CA LYS A 123 8.20 19.62 2.66
C LYS A 123 9.38 18.99 3.37
N LEU A 124 10.51 19.69 3.39
CA LEU A 124 11.71 19.22 4.07
C LEU A 124 11.90 19.93 5.41
N VAL A 125 12.33 19.15 6.40
CA VAL A 125 12.72 19.66 7.71
C VAL A 125 14.18 19.25 7.96
N ASP A 126 15.00 20.17 8.46
CA ASP A 126 16.44 19.93 8.66
C ASP A 126 16.68 18.75 9.64
N GLY A 127 15.95 18.72 10.75
CA GLY A 127 15.94 17.60 11.70
C GLY A 127 14.84 17.76 12.72
N VAL A 128 14.37 16.66 13.27
CA VAL A 128 13.40 16.67 14.37
C VAL A 128 13.94 15.77 15.46
N SER A 129 14.43 16.38 16.55
CA SER A 129 14.84 15.65 17.75
C SER A 129 13.97 16.09 18.92
N LEU A 130 13.31 15.12 19.55
CA LEU A 130 12.47 15.37 20.74
C LEU A 130 13.10 14.66 21.94
N ALA A 131 13.56 15.43 22.93
CA ALA A 131 14.12 14.87 24.16
C ALA A 131 13.08 14.05 24.96
N ALA A 132 11.81 14.47 24.90
CA ALA A 132 10.67 13.76 25.51
C ALA A 132 9.47 13.74 24.55
N PRO A 133 8.61 12.70 24.60
CA PRO A 133 7.42 12.65 23.77
C PRO A 133 6.41 13.73 24.18
N LYS A 134 6.20 14.73 23.30
CA LYS A 134 5.24 15.84 23.51
C LYS A 134 4.46 16.12 22.23
N THR A 135 3.15 15.89 22.25
CA THR A 135 2.23 16.16 21.12
C THR A 135 2.17 17.64 20.74
N ALA A 136 2.28 18.55 21.72
CA ALA A 136 2.25 19.98 21.49
C ALA A 136 3.39 20.48 20.59
N ALA A 137 4.58 19.88 20.66
CA ALA A 137 5.69 20.23 19.79
C ALA A 137 5.41 19.87 18.32
N MET A 138 4.89 18.67 18.09
CA MET A 138 4.50 18.23 16.74
C MET A 138 3.32 19.04 16.17
N ALA A 139 2.33 19.35 16.99
CA ALA A 139 1.20 20.18 16.58
C ALA A 139 1.65 21.60 16.19
N LYS A 140 2.61 22.20 16.91
CA LYS A 140 3.21 23.48 16.56
C LYS A 140 3.95 23.43 15.23
N LEU A 141 4.76 22.40 15.00
CA LEU A 141 5.47 22.19 13.73
C LEU A 141 4.49 22.08 12.55
N ILE A 142 3.45 21.25 12.67
CA ILE A 142 2.45 21.05 11.61
C ILE A 142 1.70 22.34 11.30
N LYS A 143 1.33 23.13 12.33
CA LYS A 143 0.72 24.47 12.15
C LYS A 143 1.68 25.44 11.48
N ALA A 144 2.94 25.49 11.90
CA ALA A 144 3.96 26.37 11.33
C ALA A 144 4.23 26.06 9.84
N LEU A 145 4.14 24.79 9.46
CA LEU A 145 4.23 24.36 8.06
C LEU A 145 2.94 24.59 7.25
N GLY A 146 1.84 25.07 7.86
CA GLY A 146 0.56 25.29 7.19
C GLY A 146 -0.14 23.99 6.78
N LEU A 147 0.02 22.92 7.55
CA LEU A 147 -0.50 21.58 7.26
C LEU A 147 -1.58 21.11 8.25
N ALA A 148 -2.11 22.02 9.09
CA ALA A 148 -3.02 21.68 10.19
C ALA A 148 -4.30 20.95 9.77
N GLU A 149 -4.81 21.24 8.54
CA GLU A 149 -6.04 20.65 8.01
C GLU A 149 -5.80 19.54 6.98
N LYS A 150 -4.54 19.18 6.74
CA LYS A 150 -4.17 18.17 5.75
C LYS A 150 -3.75 16.87 6.42
N THR A 151 -4.00 15.77 5.75
CA THR A 151 -3.38 14.50 6.15
C THR A 151 -1.90 14.55 5.83
N VAL A 152 -1.05 14.19 6.81
CA VAL A 152 0.41 14.34 6.73
C VAL A 152 1.09 13.01 7.01
N LEU A 153 2.03 12.64 6.15
CA LEU A 153 3.00 11.58 6.44
C LEU A 153 4.31 12.24 6.89
N PHE A 154 4.75 11.90 8.09
CA PHE A 154 6.07 12.30 8.58
C PHE A 154 7.07 11.15 8.38
N ALA A 155 8.10 11.38 7.58
CA ALA A 155 9.10 10.37 7.24
C ALA A 155 10.49 10.75 7.80
N PRO A 156 10.86 10.26 9.00
CA PRO A 156 12.22 10.36 9.52
C PRO A 156 13.14 9.35 8.83
N GLU A 157 14.46 9.54 8.91
CA GLU A 157 15.45 8.59 8.40
C GLU A 157 15.29 7.22 9.06
N LYS A 158 15.25 7.19 10.38
CA LYS A 158 15.14 6.00 11.22
C LYS A 158 13.92 6.09 12.14
N HIS A 159 13.51 4.96 12.68
CA HIS A 159 12.43 4.93 13.64
C HIS A 159 12.86 5.65 14.93
N ASP A 160 12.14 6.74 15.27
CA ASP A 160 12.26 7.45 16.53
C ASP A 160 10.99 7.27 17.36
N GLY A 161 11.13 6.60 18.52
CA GLY A 161 10.02 6.32 19.42
C GLY A 161 9.40 7.57 20.03
N ASN A 162 10.20 8.62 20.31
CA ASN A 162 9.71 9.87 20.87
C ASN A 162 8.90 10.64 19.83
N LEU A 163 9.37 10.69 18.59
CA LEU A 163 8.66 11.28 17.47
C LEU A 163 7.33 10.56 17.21
N TRP A 164 7.35 9.23 17.12
CA TRP A 164 6.16 8.43 16.87
C TRP A 164 5.10 8.62 17.97
N LYS A 165 5.49 8.57 19.26
CA LYS A 165 4.58 8.80 20.39
C LYS A 165 4.00 10.21 20.37
N SER A 166 4.77 11.21 19.93
CA SER A 166 4.35 12.61 19.87
C SER A 166 3.37 12.89 18.73
N ALA A 167 3.49 12.16 17.60
CA ALA A 167 2.69 12.39 16.41
C ALA A 167 1.42 11.54 16.34
N ARG A 168 1.44 10.28 16.83
CA ARG A 168 0.35 9.31 16.66
C ARG A 168 -1.01 9.74 17.21
N ASN A 169 -1.04 10.64 18.19
CA ASN A 169 -2.31 11.14 18.78
C ASN A 169 -2.93 12.30 17.99
N ILE A 170 -2.24 12.82 16.96
CA ILE A 170 -2.75 13.91 16.12
C ILE A 170 -3.51 13.28 14.96
N GLU A 171 -4.79 13.67 14.81
CA GLU A 171 -5.61 13.17 13.73
C GLU A 171 -5.03 13.52 12.35
N GLY A 172 -5.07 12.58 11.43
CA GLY A 172 -4.55 12.76 10.07
C GLY A 172 -3.02 12.71 9.94
N VAL A 173 -2.27 12.50 11.04
CA VAL A 173 -0.81 12.40 11.01
C VAL A 173 -0.36 10.95 11.16
N SER A 174 0.47 10.50 10.24
CA SER A 174 1.13 9.19 10.27
C SER A 174 2.64 9.35 10.26
N VAL A 175 3.36 8.44 10.91
CA VAL A 175 4.83 8.43 10.94
C VAL A 175 5.31 7.09 10.40
N ALA A 176 6.19 7.12 9.43
CA ALA A 176 6.84 5.94 8.89
C ALA A 176 8.30 6.24 8.53
N PRO A 177 9.28 5.47 9.02
CA PRO A 177 10.69 5.64 8.64
C PRO A 177 10.88 5.33 7.15
N VAL A 178 11.97 5.82 6.56
CA VAL A 178 12.27 5.62 5.12
C VAL A 178 12.24 4.15 4.72
N ALA A 179 12.70 3.26 5.58
CA ALA A 179 12.74 1.81 5.30
C ALA A 179 11.34 1.17 5.13
N GLU A 180 10.30 1.74 5.74
CA GLU A 180 8.92 1.24 5.70
C GLU A 180 8.06 1.95 4.64
N LEU A 181 8.61 2.94 3.95
CA LEU A 181 7.87 3.67 2.93
C LEU A 181 7.46 2.75 1.78
N ASN A 182 6.20 2.83 1.43
CA ASN A 182 5.63 2.15 0.27
C ASN A 182 4.76 3.11 -0.54
N ALA A 183 4.42 2.74 -1.78
CA ALA A 183 3.66 3.58 -2.68
C ALA A 183 2.31 4.04 -2.09
N TRP A 184 1.61 3.17 -1.37
CA TRP A 184 0.34 3.51 -0.75
C TRP A 184 0.50 4.51 0.40
N ALA A 185 1.50 4.32 1.28
CA ALA A 185 1.77 5.25 2.37
C ALA A 185 2.15 6.65 1.87
N ILE A 186 2.86 6.74 0.73
CA ILE A 186 3.26 8.00 0.09
C ILE A 186 2.05 8.68 -0.60
N LEU A 187 1.19 7.91 -1.29
CA LEU A 187 0.08 8.47 -2.06
C LEU A 187 -1.17 8.79 -1.24
N ARG A 188 -1.33 8.17 -0.06
CA ARG A 188 -2.52 8.34 0.77
C ARG A 188 -2.64 9.74 1.40
N PRO A 189 -1.60 10.31 2.03
CA PRO A 189 -1.67 11.64 2.65
C PRO A 189 -1.63 12.74 1.59
N ARG A 190 -2.13 13.92 1.94
CA ARG A 190 -2.08 15.12 1.08
C ARG A 190 -0.74 15.83 1.11
N ALA A 191 0.04 15.65 2.16
CA ALA A 191 1.36 16.26 2.27
C ALA A 191 2.34 15.27 2.92
N ILE A 192 3.59 15.37 2.53
CA ILE A 192 4.68 14.57 3.09
C ILE A 192 5.68 15.53 3.72
N VAL A 193 6.08 15.24 4.95
CA VAL A 193 7.16 15.95 5.64
C VAL A 193 8.32 14.98 5.82
N MET A 194 9.46 15.25 5.22
CA MET A 194 10.66 14.42 5.32
C MET A 194 11.78 15.19 6.01
N THR A 195 12.62 14.49 6.75
CA THR A 195 13.89 15.07 7.19
C THR A 195 14.89 15.09 6.04
N LYS A 196 15.84 16.02 6.05
CA LYS A 196 16.91 16.08 5.05
C LYS A 196 17.68 14.75 4.97
N ALA A 197 18.04 14.17 6.11
CA ALA A 197 18.67 12.86 6.16
C ALA A 197 17.79 11.73 5.57
N ALA A 198 16.48 11.83 5.72
CA ALA A 198 15.53 10.83 5.15
C ALA A 198 15.52 10.86 3.63
N ILE A 199 15.55 12.03 3.00
CA ILE A 199 15.57 12.11 1.53
C ILE A 199 16.90 11.63 0.97
N ASP A 200 18.03 11.92 1.65
CA ASP A 200 19.35 11.42 1.26
C ASP A 200 19.41 9.88 1.36
N ALA A 201 18.88 9.31 2.44
CA ALA A 201 18.78 7.86 2.60
C ALA A 201 17.89 7.21 1.53
N PHE A 202 16.78 7.87 1.17
CA PHE A 202 15.91 7.38 0.09
C PHE A 202 16.62 7.42 -1.28
N ARG A 203 17.34 8.51 -1.60
CA ARG A 203 18.15 8.61 -2.83
C ARG A 203 19.22 7.53 -2.89
N ALA A 204 19.93 7.27 -1.80
CA ALA A 204 20.93 6.20 -1.74
C ALA A 204 20.31 4.83 -2.02
N THR A 205 19.15 4.54 -1.44
CA THR A 205 18.40 3.30 -1.69
C THR A 205 17.92 3.19 -3.14
N ALA A 206 17.45 4.28 -3.71
CA ALA A 206 17.02 4.36 -5.11
C ALA A 206 18.18 4.09 -6.09
N ALA A 207 19.34 4.70 -5.83
CA ALA A 207 20.54 4.50 -6.65
C ALA A 207 21.08 3.06 -6.58
N ALA A 208 21.05 2.44 -5.39
CA ALA A 208 21.42 1.03 -5.22
C ALA A 208 20.49 0.09 -6.00
N ALA A 209 19.19 0.35 -5.97
CA ALA A 209 18.21 -0.42 -6.73
C ALA A 209 18.35 -0.25 -8.25
N ALA A 210 18.73 0.94 -8.74
CA ALA A 210 19.00 1.20 -10.15
C ALA A 210 20.23 0.42 -10.64
N LYS A 211 21.31 0.38 -9.86
CA LYS A 211 22.53 -0.42 -10.18
C LYS A 211 22.24 -1.91 -10.26
N SER A 212 21.36 -2.44 -9.44
CA SER A 212 20.96 -3.87 -9.48
C SER A 212 20.03 -4.22 -10.65
N ALA A 213 19.44 -3.22 -11.30
CA ALA A 213 18.53 -3.38 -12.44
C ALA A 213 19.23 -3.40 -13.80
N THR A 214 20.56 -3.10 -13.87
CA THR A 214 21.34 -3.23 -15.10
C THR A 214 21.31 -4.69 -15.57
N PRO A 215 20.86 -5.03 -16.79
CA PRO A 215 20.74 -6.40 -17.23
C PRO A 215 22.16 -7.02 -17.24
N LYS A 216 22.35 -8.08 -16.46
CA LYS A 216 23.50 -8.98 -16.63
C LYS A 216 23.51 -9.38 -18.11
N ALA A 217 24.53 -8.95 -18.84
CA ALA A 217 24.68 -9.19 -20.28
C ALA A 217 24.22 -10.61 -20.62
N ALA A 218 23.33 -10.71 -21.60
CA ALA A 218 22.75 -11.96 -22.05
C ALA A 218 23.86 -12.99 -22.27
N LYS A 219 23.89 -14.03 -21.46
CA LYS A 219 24.68 -15.22 -21.76
C LYS A 219 24.24 -15.69 -23.15
N LYS A 220 25.11 -15.52 -24.15
CA LYS A 220 24.93 -16.05 -25.49
C LYS A 220 24.50 -17.51 -25.35
N SER A 221 23.28 -17.81 -25.80
CA SER A 221 22.79 -19.18 -25.92
C SER A 221 23.73 -19.94 -26.85
N ALA A 222 24.36 -20.99 -26.34
CA ALA A 222 25.13 -21.90 -27.14
C ALA A 222 24.24 -22.48 -28.26
N PRO A 223 24.76 -22.64 -29.50
CA PRO A 223 24.01 -23.16 -30.61
C PRO A 223 23.51 -24.58 -30.30
N LYS A 224 22.22 -24.83 -30.44
CA LYS A 224 21.62 -26.17 -30.38
C LYS A 224 22.34 -27.08 -31.42
N ARG A 225 23.04 -28.08 -30.94
CA ARG A 225 23.56 -29.17 -31.77
C ARG A 225 22.41 -29.79 -32.56
N ALA A 226 22.55 -29.76 -33.87
CA ALA A 226 21.67 -30.46 -34.79
C ALA A 226 21.66 -31.93 -34.44
N ARG A 227 20.49 -32.54 -34.20
CA ARG A 227 20.27 -33.98 -34.12
C ARG A 227 20.45 -34.52 -35.53
N ALA A 228 21.58 -35.24 -35.75
CA ALA A 228 21.76 -36.06 -36.94
C ALA A 228 20.66 -37.11 -36.97
N GLY A 229 19.95 -37.19 -38.10
CA GLY A 229 19.02 -38.25 -38.40
C GLY A 229 19.72 -39.61 -38.40
N LYS A 230 19.08 -40.61 -37.81
CA LYS A 230 19.30 -42.00 -38.11
C LYS A 230 18.10 -42.51 -38.90
N GLU A 231 18.30 -42.60 -40.22
CA GLU A 231 17.58 -43.54 -41.04
C GLU A 231 17.92 -44.97 -40.58
N LYS A 232 16.91 -45.74 -40.29
CA LYS A 232 16.70 -47.11 -40.74
C LYS A 232 15.30 -47.57 -40.42
#